data_7f89bfd72576b01079a188299aaa9d7e
#
_entry.id   7f89bfd72576b01079a188299aaa9d7e
#
_cell.length_a   1.000
_cell.length_b   1.000
_cell.length_c   1.000
_cell.angle_alpha   90.00
_cell.angle_beta   90.00
_cell.angle_gamma   90.00
#
_symmetry.space_group_name_H-M   'P 1'
#
loop_
_entity.id
_entity.type
_entity.pdbx_description
1 polymer ?
#
loop_
_entity_poly.entity_id
_entity_poly.type
_entity_poly.pdbx_seq_one_letter_code
_entity_poly.pdbx_strand_id
1 'polypeptide(L)'
;MEMHQVRYFLAVARVLNFTRAAEECHVAQPSLTRAVKQLEEELGGALFRRERNFTHLTEFGQRMRPLLQQCFDSAIAAKSLASSLKSGVLAPLPIGISQALNLSILVPHLLELMRAFKGLELRFVRGGPSLLSEQLKMGEVELVVSGPLGEEWDRLETWELFKERYCLVVGKEHRLAAKHNVHQEDLAQERYLSRTYCENSSELTAFLKAIGIHNDVSHKVVSEPDLVELIGAGFGYAIPPRSSIDGNTKVSMLQLDGLDIKRTVAVFAAAGRQRSGAANALIKALRAADWSALET
;
A
#
# COMPACT_ATOMS: atom_id res chain seq x y z
N MET A 1 8.96 12.89 28.95
CA MET A 1 8.26 12.29 27.78
C MET A 1 9.06 11.11 27.26
N GLU A 2 8.51 9.91 27.39
CA GLU A 2 9.15 8.67 26.99
C GLU A 2 8.62 8.18 25.64
N MET A 3 9.46 7.55 24.84
CA MET A 3 9.06 7.12 23.48
C MET A 3 7.92 6.10 23.45
N HIS A 4 7.81 5.27 24.50
CA HIS A 4 6.67 4.35 24.59
C HIS A 4 5.33 5.05 24.84
N GLN A 5 5.33 6.18 25.57
CA GLN A 5 4.14 7.00 25.80
C GLN A 5 3.67 7.62 24.48
N VAL A 6 4.61 8.14 23.67
CA VAL A 6 4.32 8.69 22.34
C VAL A 6 3.76 7.61 21.42
N ARG A 7 4.36 6.42 21.39
CA ARG A 7 3.87 5.27 20.62
C ARG A 7 2.42 4.91 20.99
N TYR A 8 2.12 4.85 22.29
CA TYR A 8 0.77 4.52 22.76
C TYR A 8 -0.24 5.60 22.43
N PHE A 9 0.13 6.86 22.57
CA PHE A 9 -0.71 8.00 22.12
C PHE A 9 -1.04 7.85 20.63
N LEU A 10 -0.04 7.62 19.77
CA LEU A 10 -0.22 7.49 18.32
C LEU A 10 -1.11 6.28 17.97
N ALA A 11 -0.95 5.16 18.67
CA ALA A 11 -1.81 3.99 18.49
C ALA A 11 -3.27 4.30 18.84
N VAL A 12 -3.54 4.93 19.99
CA VAL A 12 -4.91 5.34 20.37
C VAL A 12 -5.47 6.39 19.39
N ALA A 13 -4.65 7.36 18.96
CA ALA A 13 -5.07 8.39 18.02
C ALA A 13 -5.48 7.85 16.65
N ARG A 14 -4.98 6.67 16.27
CA ARG A 14 -5.32 5.96 15.05
C ARG A 14 -6.63 5.21 15.17
N VAL A 15 -6.77 4.35 16.20
CA VAL A 15 -7.92 3.44 16.31
C VAL A 15 -9.06 4.00 17.15
N LEU A 16 -8.86 5.14 17.83
CA LEU A 16 -9.80 5.81 18.73
C LEU A 16 -10.42 4.88 19.79
N ASN A 17 -9.66 3.84 20.19
CA ASN A 17 -10.06 2.83 21.16
C ASN A 17 -8.84 2.36 21.97
N PHE A 18 -8.87 2.57 23.29
CA PHE A 18 -7.76 2.24 24.18
C PHE A 18 -7.51 0.72 24.30
N THR A 19 -8.56 -0.09 24.27
CA THR A 19 -8.42 -1.56 24.36
C THR A 19 -7.76 -2.11 23.11
N ARG A 20 -8.28 -1.74 21.94
CA ARG A 20 -7.71 -2.15 20.66
C ARG A 20 -6.28 -1.64 20.46
N ALA A 21 -5.98 -0.40 20.86
CA ALA A 21 -4.62 0.13 20.82
C ALA A 21 -3.67 -0.64 21.74
N ALA A 22 -4.14 -1.09 22.90
CA ALA A 22 -3.33 -1.90 23.84
C ALA A 22 -3.01 -3.29 23.27
N GLU A 23 -3.98 -3.94 22.61
CA GLU A 23 -3.79 -5.19 21.88
C GLU A 23 -2.73 -5.04 20.78
N GLU A 24 -2.84 -4.01 19.95
CA GLU A 24 -1.86 -3.71 18.88
C GLU A 24 -0.46 -3.38 19.41
N CYS A 25 -0.38 -2.75 20.59
CA CYS A 25 0.89 -2.47 21.25
C CYS A 25 1.44 -3.64 22.06
N HIS A 26 0.71 -4.75 22.17
CA HIS A 26 1.04 -5.94 23.00
C HIS A 26 1.27 -5.59 24.48
N VAL A 27 0.36 -4.78 25.05
CA VAL A 27 0.41 -4.37 26.46
C VAL A 27 -0.97 -4.44 27.10
N ALA A 28 -0.99 -4.46 28.45
CA ALA A 28 -2.26 -4.36 29.19
C ALA A 28 -2.87 -2.94 29.02
N GLN A 29 -4.17 -2.87 28.78
CA GLN A 29 -4.90 -1.61 28.61
C GLN A 29 -4.69 -0.60 29.77
N PRO A 30 -4.65 -1.02 31.07
CA PRO A 30 -4.33 -0.10 32.16
C PRO A 30 -2.95 0.54 32.06
N SER A 31 -1.96 -0.21 31.57
CA SER A 31 -0.59 0.28 31.36
C SER A 31 -0.52 1.32 30.27
N LEU A 32 -1.19 1.05 29.13
CA LEU A 32 -1.28 2.01 28.03
C LEU A 32 -2.00 3.27 28.46
N THR A 33 -3.13 3.14 29.17
CA THR A 33 -3.90 4.29 29.67
C THR A 33 -3.08 5.17 30.62
N ARG A 34 -2.32 4.54 31.55
CA ARG A 34 -1.45 5.26 32.46
C ARG A 34 -0.34 6.02 31.73
N ALA A 35 0.29 5.39 30.75
CA ALA A 35 1.36 6.00 29.97
C ALA A 35 0.87 7.20 29.14
N VAL A 36 -0.31 7.11 28.53
CA VAL A 36 -0.94 8.23 27.82
C VAL A 36 -1.28 9.36 28.79
N LYS A 37 -1.82 9.06 29.97
CA LYS A 37 -2.12 10.07 30.98
C LYS A 37 -0.86 10.79 31.48
N GLN A 38 0.23 10.08 31.70
CA GLN A 38 1.52 10.70 32.04
C GLN A 38 2.00 11.65 30.93
N LEU A 39 1.83 11.27 29.66
CA LEU A 39 2.15 12.15 28.54
C LEU A 39 1.29 13.42 28.52
N GLU A 40 -0.01 13.31 28.81
CA GLU A 40 -0.93 14.45 28.94
C GLU A 40 -0.50 15.40 30.07
N GLU A 41 -0.11 14.84 31.22
CA GLU A 41 0.40 15.61 32.38
C GLU A 41 1.70 16.35 32.03
N GLU A 42 2.64 15.70 31.36
CA GLU A 42 3.90 16.32 30.94
C GLU A 42 3.74 17.40 29.88
N LEU A 43 2.77 17.22 28.95
CA LEU A 43 2.48 18.19 27.89
C LEU A 43 1.56 19.33 28.39
N GLY A 44 1.00 19.19 29.57
CA GLY A 44 0.15 20.22 30.17
C GLY A 44 -1.27 20.32 29.57
N GLY A 45 -1.74 19.27 28.89
CA GLY A 45 -3.07 19.27 28.30
C GLY A 45 -3.58 17.89 27.92
N ALA A 46 -4.90 17.70 27.98
CA ALA A 46 -5.54 16.46 27.58
C ALA A 46 -5.45 16.25 26.08
N LEU A 47 -4.94 15.09 25.66
CA LEU A 47 -4.83 14.69 24.26
C LEU A 47 -6.12 14.00 23.76
N PHE A 48 -6.84 13.33 24.68
CA PHE A 48 -8.09 12.66 24.38
C PHE A 48 -9.24 13.16 25.25
N ARG A 49 -10.43 13.18 24.65
CA ARG A 49 -11.70 13.32 25.37
C ARG A 49 -12.45 11.98 25.30
N ARG A 50 -12.90 11.50 26.44
CA ARG A 50 -13.69 10.26 26.56
C ARG A 50 -15.15 10.63 26.82
N GLU A 51 -16.03 10.17 25.96
CA GLU A 51 -17.48 10.32 26.11
C GLU A 51 -18.12 8.94 26.10
N ARG A 52 -18.51 8.45 27.28
CA ARG A 52 -19.11 7.12 27.48
C ARG A 52 -18.37 6.01 26.70
N ASN A 53 -18.77 5.76 25.44
CA ASN A 53 -18.21 4.69 24.61
C ASN A 53 -17.29 5.18 23.48
N PHE A 54 -17.04 6.50 23.39
CA PHE A 54 -16.26 7.08 22.30
C PHE A 54 -15.02 7.78 22.84
N THR A 55 -13.93 7.63 22.08
CA THR A 55 -12.68 8.35 22.32
C THR A 55 -12.44 9.28 21.14
N HIS A 56 -12.20 10.55 21.42
CA HIS A 56 -11.89 11.57 20.40
C HIS A 56 -10.60 12.28 20.78
N LEU A 57 -9.85 12.75 19.78
CA LEU A 57 -8.76 13.69 20.01
C LEU A 57 -9.35 15.04 20.42
N THR A 58 -8.75 15.69 21.42
CA THR A 58 -9.01 17.10 21.71
C THR A 58 -8.38 17.98 20.62
N GLU A 59 -8.69 19.27 20.58
CA GLU A 59 -8.00 20.22 19.70
C GLU A 59 -6.48 20.21 19.98
N PHE A 60 -6.10 20.15 21.24
CA PHE A 60 -4.71 20.02 21.66
C PHE A 60 -4.09 18.71 21.12
N GLY A 61 -4.80 17.57 21.25
CA GLY A 61 -4.37 16.28 20.71
C GLY A 61 -4.20 16.27 19.19
N GLN A 62 -5.11 16.94 18.47
CA GLN A 62 -5.01 17.08 17.01
C GLN A 62 -3.76 17.87 16.59
N ARG A 63 -3.46 18.98 17.29
CA ARG A 63 -2.26 19.79 17.03
C ARG A 63 -0.96 19.08 17.44
N MET A 64 -0.98 18.33 18.54
CA MET A 64 0.19 17.57 19.02
C MET A 64 0.50 16.33 18.20
N ARG A 65 -0.49 15.69 17.60
CA ARG A 65 -0.34 14.46 16.82
C ARG A 65 0.78 14.53 15.75
N PRO A 66 0.82 15.51 14.85
CA PRO A 66 1.87 15.59 13.83
C PRO A 66 3.26 15.81 14.44
N LEU A 67 3.38 16.56 15.53
CA LEU A 67 4.65 16.81 16.20
C LEU A 67 5.19 15.57 16.91
N LEU A 68 4.31 14.86 17.63
CA LEU A 68 4.66 13.61 18.30
C LEU A 68 4.97 12.49 17.29
N GLN A 69 4.30 12.46 16.15
CA GLN A 69 4.64 11.55 15.05
C GLN A 69 6.05 11.83 14.54
N GLN A 70 6.38 13.09 14.27
CA GLN A 70 7.72 13.47 13.81
C GLN A 70 8.82 13.11 14.84
N CYS A 71 8.55 13.32 16.12
CA CYS A 71 9.45 12.93 17.21
C CYS A 71 9.70 11.42 17.21
N PHE A 72 8.63 10.63 17.10
CA PHE A 72 8.69 9.17 17.07
C PHE A 72 9.48 8.66 15.85
N ASP A 73 9.20 9.21 14.68
CA ASP A 73 9.88 8.88 13.44
C ASP A 73 11.39 9.21 13.49
N SER A 74 11.74 10.38 14.04
CA SER A 74 13.13 10.77 14.23
C SER A 74 13.89 9.84 15.18
N ALA A 75 13.24 9.37 16.24
CA ALA A 75 13.86 8.43 17.18
C ALA A 75 14.07 7.05 16.54
N ILE A 76 13.14 6.56 15.73
CA ILE A 76 13.32 5.33 14.94
C ILE A 76 14.48 5.49 13.96
N ALA A 77 14.56 6.59 13.23
CA ALA A 77 15.63 6.86 12.28
C ALA A 77 17.00 6.91 12.97
N ALA A 78 17.10 7.56 14.13
CA ALA A 78 18.33 7.61 14.93
C ALA A 78 18.76 6.22 15.41
N LYS A 79 17.82 5.40 15.88
CA LYS A 79 18.09 4.02 16.31
C LYS A 79 18.58 3.15 15.16
N SER A 80 17.95 3.27 13.99
CA SER A 80 18.36 2.57 12.77
C SER A 80 19.77 2.97 12.34
N LEU A 81 20.06 4.28 12.30
CA LEU A 81 21.38 4.80 11.96
C LEU A 81 22.46 4.30 12.95
N ALA A 82 22.17 4.35 14.26
CA ALA A 82 23.09 3.86 15.29
C ALA A 82 23.37 2.36 15.14
N SER A 83 22.36 1.58 14.82
CA SER A 83 22.51 0.14 14.54
C SER A 83 23.39 -0.12 13.32
N SER A 84 23.19 0.63 12.24
CA SER A 84 23.98 0.55 11.00
C SER A 84 25.44 0.91 11.23
N LEU A 85 25.69 1.99 11.99
CA LEU A 85 27.04 2.42 12.34
C LEU A 85 27.78 1.41 13.24
N LYS A 86 27.05 0.78 14.17
CA LYS A 86 27.63 -0.16 15.14
C LYS A 86 27.94 -1.53 14.51
N SER A 87 27.14 -1.98 13.56
CA SER A 87 27.29 -3.30 12.93
C SER A 87 28.15 -3.29 11.67
N GLY A 88 28.47 -2.12 11.10
CA GLY A 88 29.05 -2.01 9.77
C GLY A 88 28.15 -2.57 8.66
N VAL A 89 26.95 -3.00 9.01
CA VAL A 89 25.92 -3.52 8.11
C VAL A 89 24.92 -2.40 7.86
N LEU A 90 24.55 -2.18 6.61
CA LEU A 90 23.51 -1.24 6.24
C LEU A 90 22.17 -1.68 6.88
N ALA A 91 21.44 -0.73 7.45
CA ALA A 91 20.09 -1.03 7.95
C ALA A 91 19.23 -1.58 6.81
N PRO A 92 18.34 -2.54 7.10
CA PRO A 92 17.40 -3.04 6.10
C PRO A 92 16.60 -1.91 5.48
N LEU A 93 16.38 -1.98 4.17
CA LEU A 93 15.48 -1.06 3.46
C LEU A 93 14.09 -1.71 3.36
N PRO A 94 13.12 -1.29 4.18
CA PRO A 94 11.76 -1.77 4.10
C PRO A 94 11.00 -1.06 2.98
N ILE A 95 10.46 -1.83 2.03
CA ILE A 95 9.74 -1.36 0.85
C ILE A 95 8.35 -1.96 0.83
N GLY A 96 7.33 -1.13 0.83
CA GLY A 96 5.95 -1.53 0.56
C GLY A 96 5.72 -1.67 -0.95
N ILE A 97 5.06 -2.74 -1.37
CA ILE A 97 4.76 -2.98 -2.78
C ILE A 97 3.29 -3.36 -2.91
N SER A 98 2.59 -2.71 -3.83
CA SER A 98 1.20 -3.07 -4.15
C SER A 98 1.07 -4.55 -4.50
N GLN A 99 0.00 -5.18 -4.02
CA GLN A 99 -0.35 -6.54 -4.44
C GLN A 99 -0.59 -6.65 -5.95
N ALA A 100 -1.10 -5.57 -6.55
CA ALA A 100 -1.37 -5.49 -7.98
C ALA A 100 -0.15 -5.05 -8.81
N LEU A 101 1.06 -5.07 -8.25
CA LEU A 101 2.30 -4.76 -8.98
C LEU A 101 3.19 -6.00 -9.09
N ASN A 102 3.58 -6.36 -10.31
CA ASN A 102 4.54 -7.43 -10.52
C ASN A 102 5.94 -6.97 -10.08
N LEU A 103 6.55 -7.69 -9.13
CA LEU A 103 7.88 -7.37 -8.62
C LEU A 103 8.97 -7.41 -9.71
N SER A 104 8.79 -8.22 -10.75
CA SER A 104 9.75 -8.36 -11.85
C SER A 104 10.13 -7.02 -12.48
N ILE A 105 9.20 -6.05 -12.48
CA ILE A 105 9.41 -4.69 -12.98
C ILE A 105 10.50 -3.95 -12.20
N LEU A 106 10.59 -4.19 -10.89
CA LEU A 106 11.53 -3.53 -9.99
C LEU A 106 12.88 -4.26 -9.88
N VAL A 107 12.90 -5.56 -10.21
CA VAL A 107 14.10 -6.43 -10.01
C VAL A 107 15.38 -5.86 -10.64
N PRO A 108 15.40 -5.34 -11.87
CA PRO A 108 16.61 -4.76 -12.43
C PRO A 108 17.21 -3.64 -11.57
N HIS A 109 16.36 -2.73 -11.10
CA HIS A 109 16.75 -1.57 -10.26
C HIS A 109 17.18 -1.98 -8.86
N LEU A 110 16.53 -3.02 -8.29
CA LEU A 110 16.91 -3.59 -7.01
C LEU A 110 18.28 -4.29 -7.09
N LEU A 111 18.59 -4.96 -8.20
CA LEU A 111 19.90 -5.57 -8.44
C LEU A 111 21.01 -4.50 -8.52
N GLU A 112 20.76 -3.39 -9.20
CA GLU A 112 21.70 -2.26 -9.25
C GLU A 112 21.91 -1.66 -7.86
N LEU A 113 20.83 -1.47 -7.10
CA LEU A 113 20.90 -1.00 -5.72
C LEU A 113 21.75 -1.93 -4.84
N MET A 114 21.55 -3.24 -4.93
CA MET A 114 22.31 -4.24 -4.17
C MET A 114 23.81 -4.26 -4.54
N ARG A 115 24.15 -3.95 -5.80
CA ARG A 115 25.54 -3.79 -6.24
C ARG A 115 26.20 -2.53 -5.66
N ALA A 116 25.42 -1.43 -5.57
CA ALA A 116 25.90 -0.15 -5.04
C ALA A 116 26.04 -0.16 -3.51
N PHE A 117 25.16 -0.88 -2.81
CA PHE A 117 25.10 -0.94 -1.36
C PHE A 117 25.38 -2.37 -0.86
N LYS A 118 26.66 -2.72 -0.77
CA LYS A 118 27.07 -4.06 -0.30
C LYS A 118 26.58 -4.32 1.12
N GLY A 119 25.92 -5.47 1.32
CA GLY A 119 25.36 -5.86 2.61
C GLY A 119 23.98 -5.23 2.91
N LEU A 120 23.38 -4.53 1.97
CA LEU A 120 21.99 -4.03 2.10
C LEU A 120 21.02 -5.22 2.14
N GLU A 121 20.19 -5.26 3.18
CA GLU A 121 19.04 -6.16 3.27
C GLU A 121 17.79 -5.46 2.73
N LEU A 122 17.05 -6.11 1.84
CA LEU A 122 15.75 -5.64 1.36
C LEU A 122 14.63 -6.35 2.10
N ARG A 123 13.69 -5.59 2.64
CA ARG A 123 12.51 -6.11 3.32
C ARG A 123 11.27 -5.70 2.56
N PHE A 124 10.52 -6.67 2.02
CA PHE A 124 9.31 -6.39 1.27
C PHE A 124 8.06 -6.61 2.10
N VAL A 125 7.13 -5.65 1.98
CA VAL A 125 5.78 -5.75 2.53
C VAL A 125 4.78 -5.63 1.39
N ARG A 126 3.91 -6.61 1.24
CA ARG A 126 2.84 -6.61 0.24
C ARG A 126 1.53 -6.19 0.86
N GLY A 127 0.77 -5.32 0.18
CA GLY A 127 -0.52 -4.88 0.69
C GLY A 127 -1.37 -4.15 -0.33
N GLY A 128 -2.63 -3.94 0.05
CA GLY A 128 -3.53 -3.01 -0.63
C GLY A 128 -3.23 -1.55 -0.20
N PRO A 129 -3.89 -0.58 -0.85
CA PRO A 129 -3.62 0.85 -0.65
C PRO A 129 -3.64 1.30 0.81
N SER A 130 -4.68 0.95 1.55
CA SER A 130 -4.84 1.38 2.95
C SER A 130 -3.74 0.84 3.86
N LEU A 131 -3.38 -0.45 3.72
CA LEU A 131 -2.30 -1.04 4.51
C LEU A 131 -0.96 -0.37 4.21
N LEU A 132 -0.62 -0.18 2.94
CA LEU A 132 0.63 0.44 2.54
C LEU A 132 0.72 1.91 2.96
N SER A 133 -0.39 2.66 2.85
CA SER A 133 -0.49 4.03 3.36
C SER A 133 -0.24 4.09 4.87
N GLU A 134 -0.86 3.18 5.62
CA GLU A 134 -0.69 3.11 7.07
C GLU A 134 0.74 2.77 7.48
N GLN A 135 1.35 1.76 6.87
CA GLN A 135 2.74 1.38 7.15
C GLN A 135 3.73 2.49 6.80
N LEU A 136 3.49 3.23 5.71
CA LEU A 136 4.29 4.39 5.35
C LEU A 136 4.13 5.51 6.39
N LYS A 137 2.91 5.78 6.85
CA LYS A 137 2.63 6.75 7.93
C LYS A 137 3.31 6.38 9.24
N MET A 138 3.40 5.09 9.56
CA MET A 138 4.07 4.60 10.78
C MET A 138 5.58 4.50 10.67
N GLY A 139 6.14 4.53 9.44
CA GLY A 139 7.56 4.31 9.21
C GLY A 139 7.98 2.85 9.29
N GLU A 140 7.05 1.94 9.18
CA GLU A 140 7.32 0.51 9.06
C GLU A 140 7.89 0.16 7.68
N VAL A 141 7.52 0.96 6.66
CA VAL A 141 8.17 0.99 5.35
C VAL A 141 8.71 2.40 5.08
N GLU A 142 9.85 2.47 4.41
CA GLU A 142 10.50 3.73 4.05
C GLU A 142 10.01 4.27 2.71
N LEU A 143 9.72 3.36 1.79
CA LEU A 143 9.18 3.63 0.46
C LEU A 143 7.99 2.73 0.18
N VAL A 144 7.07 3.20 -0.64
CA VAL A 144 6.00 2.39 -1.21
C VAL A 144 6.02 2.54 -2.73
N VAL A 145 5.92 1.43 -3.46
CA VAL A 145 5.68 1.42 -4.92
C VAL A 145 4.29 0.85 -5.18
N SER A 146 3.40 1.68 -5.66
CA SER A 146 1.97 1.36 -5.79
C SER A 146 1.30 2.21 -6.86
N GLY A 147 0.08 1.84 -7.23
CA GLY A 147 -0.91 2.76 -7.76
C GLY A 147 -1.43 3.72 -6.68
N PRO A 148 -2.58 4.37 -6.88
CA PRO A 148 -3.13 5.32 -5.91
C PRO A 148 -3.29 4.70 -4.52
N LEU A 149 -2.85 5.40 -3.48
CA LEU A 149 -2.99 4.95 -2.09
C LEU A 149 -4.36 5.26 -1.49
N GLY A 150 -5.24 5.93 -2.25
CA GLY A 150 -6.64 6.17 -1.90
C GLY A 150 -6.90 7.26 -0.85
N GLU A 151 -5.89 7.70 -0.14
CA GLU A 151 -5.99 8.80 0.83
C GLU A 151 -5.01 9.91 0.46
N GLU A 152 -5.52 11.13 0.32
CA GLU A 152 -4.68 12.31 0.28
C GLU A 152 -4.09 12.56 1.67
N TRP A 153 -2.78 12.67 1.71
CA TRP A 153 -2.04 12.93 2.92
C TRP A 153 -1.08 14.10 2.66
N ASP A 154 -1.24 15.20 3.40
CA ASP A 154 -0.47 16.44 3.22
C ASP A 154 1.06 16.27 3.30
N ARG A 155 1.51 15.15 3.83
CA ARG A 155 2.94 14.81 3.99
C ARG A 155 3.39 13.65 3.10
N LEU A 156 2.75 13.44 1.97
CA LEU A 156 3.11 12.41 1.00
C LEU A 156 3.92 13.02 -0.14
N GLU A 157 5.17 12.61 -0.26
CA GLU A 157 5.97 12.85 -1.46
C GLU A 157 5.69 11.74 -2.47
N THR A 158 5.45 12.14 -3.71
CA THR A 158 5.07 11.22 -4.79
C THR A 158 5.94 11.47 -6.02
N TRP A 159 6.46 10.39 -6.59
CA TRP A 159 7.17 10.40 -7.86
C TRP A 159 6.51 9.41 -8.81
N GLU A 160 5.80 9.95 -9.81
CA GLU A 160 5.17 9.14 -10.86
C GLU A 160 6.26 8.40 -11.65
N LEU A 161 5.99 7.13 -11.95
CA LEU A 161 6.85 6.27 -12.74
C LEU A 161 6.25 6.04 -14.14
N PHE A 162 5.05 5.46 -14.21
CA PHE A 162 4.35 5.17 -15.46
C PHE A 162 2.84 5.13 -15.28
N LYS A 163 2.13 5.24 -16.41
CA LYS A 163 0.67 5.11 -16.48
C LYS A 163 0.30 3.86 -17.26
N GLU A 164 -0.62 3.09 -16.74
CA GLU A 164 -1.09 1.86 -17.39
C GLU A 164 -2.61 1.74 -17.34
N ARG A 165 -3.14 0.95 -18.27
CA ARG A 165 -4.57 0.64 -18.36
C ARG A 165 -4.92 -0.64 -17.60
N TYR A 166 -6.17 -0.75 -17.22
CA TYR A 166 -6.79 -2.01 -16.83
C TYR A 166 -7.18 -2.79 -18.10
N CYS A 167 -7.12 -4.10 -18.05
CA CYS A 167 -7.47 -4.98 -19.15
C CYS A 167 -8.37 -6.12 -18.70
N LEU A 168 -9.20 -6.63 -19.60
CA LEU A 168 -9.96 -7.84 -19.36
C LEU A 168 -9.02 -9.05 -19.42
N VAL A 169 -9.13 -9.94 -18.44
CA VAL A 169 -8.31 -11.15 -18.38
C VAL A 169 -9.19 -12.38 -18.22
N VAL A 170 -8.95 -13.37 -19.06
CA VAL A 170 -9.61 -14.69 -19.05
C VAL A 170 -8.58 -15.81 -19.16
N GLY A 171 -8.96 -17.05 -18.83
CA GLY A 171 -8.12 -18.22 -19.08
C GLY A 171 -7.84 -18.41 -20.58
N LYS A 172 -6.71 -19.02 -20.92
CA LYS A 172 -6.36 -19.28 -22.35
C LYS A 172 -7.39 -20.12 -23.09
N GLU A 173 -7.99 -21.08 -22.40
CA GLU A 173 -9.02 -21.96 -22.97
C GLU A 173 -10.43 -21.36 -22.92
N HIS A 174 -10.56 -20.14 -22.43
CA HIS A 174 -11.85 -19.47 -22.32
C HIS A 174 -12.37 -19.09 -23.71
N ARG A 175 -13.69 -19.21 -23.93
CA ARG A 175 -14.33 -18.88 -25.23
C ARG A 175 -14.02 -17.46 -25.73
N LEU A 176 -13.83 -16.52 -24.81
CA LEU A 176 -13.49 -15.13 -25.14
C LEU A 176 -12.03 -14.96 -25.57
N ALA A 177 -11.13 -15.87 -25.21
CA ALA A 177 -9.70 -15.77 -25.52
C ALA A 177 -9.41 -15.70 -27.03
N ALA A 178 -10.32 -16.24 -27.87
CA ALA A 178 -10.22 -16.18 -29.32
C ALA A 178 -10.71 -14.86 -29.95
N LYS A 179 -11.32 -13.95 -29.14
CA LYS A 179 -11.81 -12.67 -29.61
C LYS A 179 -10.71 -11.61 -29.58
N HIS A 180 -10.65 -10.77 -30.61
CA HIS A 180 -9.77 -9.60 -30.63
C HIS A 180 -10.32 -8.46 -29.78
N ASN A 181 -11.66 -8.30 -29.78
CA ASN A 181 -12.37 -7.31 -28.99
C ASN A 181 -13.58 -7.96 -28.32
N VAL A 182 -13.77 -7.66 -27.04
CA VAL A 182 -14.88 -8.19 -26.23
C VAL A 182 -15.88 -7.07 -25.99
N HIS A 183 -17.15 -7.33 -26.30
CA HIS A 183 -18.24 -6.43 -26.02
C HIS A 183 -18.80 -6.68 -24.61
N GLN A 184 -19.47 -5.70 -24.06
CA GLN A 184 -20.02 -5.77 -22.71
C GLN A 184 -21.03 -6.92 -22.54
N GLU A 185 -21.83 -7.19 -23.59
CA GLU A 185 -22.81 -8.28 -23.63
C GLU A 185 -22.18 -9.66 -23.51
N ASP A 186 -20.93 -9.82 -23.94
CA ASP A 186 -20.20 -11.08 -23.85
C ASP A 186 -19.92 -11.49 -22.41
N LEU A 187 -19.91 -10.53 -21.47
CA LEU A 187 -19.66 -10.75 -20.06
C LEU A 187 -20.92 -11.08 -19.24
N ALA A 188 -22.10 -10.94 -19.81
CA ALA A 188 -23.37 -11.07 -19.08
C ALA A 188 -23.59 -12.44 -18.42
N GLN A 189 -23.00 -13.50 -18.96
CA GLN A 189 -23.08 -14.87 -18.41
C GLN A 189 -21.79 -15.33 -17.71
N GLU A 190 -20.77 -14.46 -17.68
CA GLU A 190 -19.48 -14.78 -17.10
C GLU A 190 -19.39 -14.36 -15.63
N ARG A 191 -18.63 -15.08 -14.85
CA ARG A 191 -18.42 -14.75 -13.45
C ARG A 191 -17.26 -13.77 -13.29
N TYR A 192 -17.50 -12.70 -12.56
CA TYR A 192 -16.45 -11.74 -12.19
C TYR A 192 -15.67 -12.18 -10.95
N LEU A 193 -14.35 -12.13 -11.01
CA LEU A 193 -13.46 -12.34 -9.87
C LEU A 193 -13.03 -10.96 -9.35
N SER A 194 -13.56 -10.59 -8.19
CA SER A 194 -13.28 -9.30 -7.53
C SER A 194 -12.01 -9.36 -6.72
N ARG A 195 -11.13 -8.39 -6.92
CA ARG A 195 -9.88 -8.24 -6.16
C ARG A 195 -10.10 -7.33 -4.95
N THR A 196 -9.97 -7.87 -3.73
CA THR A 196 -10.19 -7.10 -2.50
C THR A 196 -9.15 -6.01 -2.25
N TYR A 197 -8.02 -6.07 -2.95
CA TYR A 197 -6.87 -5.16 -2.89
C TYR A 197 -6.80 -4.20 -4.09
N CYS A 198 -7.89 -4.05 -4.84
CA CYS A 198 -7.94 -3.19 -6.03
C CYS A 198 -7.81 -1.71 -5.66
N GLU A 199 -6.85 -1.02 -6.28
CA GLU A 199 -6.55 0.40 -6.03
C GLU A 199 -7.64 1.32 -6.60
N ASN A 200 -8.20 0.97 -7.77
CA ASN A 200 -9.28 1.70 -8.43
C ASN A 200 -10.64 1.01 -8.23
N SER A 201 -10.90 0.47 -7.04
CA SER A 201 -12.11 -0.32 -6.77
C SER A 201 -13.41 0.45 -7.02
N SER A 202 -13.47 1.72 -6.67
CA SER A 202 -14.65 2.58 -6.87
C SER A 202 -14.95 2.80 -8.33
N GLU A 203 -13.93 3.12 -9.14
CA GLU A 203 -14.05 3.39 -10.56
C GLU A 203 -14.43 2.10 -11.32
N LEU A 204 -13.77 0.98 -10.98
CA LEU A 204 -14.09 -0.32 -11.56
C LEU A 204 -15.50 -0.78 -11.19
N THR A 205 -15.93 -0.57 -9.96
CA THR A 205 -17.31 -0.88 -9.53
C THR A 205 -18.33 -0.04 -10.29
N ALA A 206 -18.06 1.25 -10.47
CA ALA A 206 -18.94 2.14 -11.26
C ALA A 206 -19.04 1.68 -12.72
N PHE A 207 -17.91 1.32 -13.34
CA PHE A 207 -17.89 0.78 -14.70
C PHE A 207 -18.70 -0.52 -14.82
N LEU A 208 -18.45 -1.52 -13.96
CA LEU A 208 -19.18 -2.79 -13.96
C LEU A 208 -20.68 -2.59 -13.78
N LYS A 209 -21.09 -1.70 -12.88
CA LYS A 209 -22.49 -1.36 -12.65
C LYS A 209 -23.12 -0.70 -13.90
N ALA A 210 -22.38 0.16 -14.58
CA ALA A 210 -22.86 0.83 -15.79
C ALA A 210 -23.14 -0.15 -16.94
N ILE A 211 -22.39 -1.26 -17.01
CA ILE A 211 -22.60 -2.34 -17.99
C ILE A 211 -23.50 -3.47 -17.47
N GLY A 212 -24.23 -3.25 -16.37
CA GLY A 212 -25.21 -4.20 -15.84
C GLY A 212 -24.63 -5.40 -15.07
N ILE A 213 -23.34 -5.37 -14.74
CA ILE A 213 -22.69 -6.41 -13.95
C ILE A 213 -22.72 -6.00 -12.46
N HIS A 214 -23.46 -6.78 -11.67
CA HIS A 214 -23.59 -6.58 -10.23
C HIS A 214 -22.61 -7.46 -9.49
N ASN A 215 -21.79 -6.83 -8.60
CA ASN A 215 -20.75 -7.52 -7.81
C ASN A 215 -21.28 -8.46 -6.72
N ASP A 216 -22.61 -8.57 -6.56
CA ASP A 216 -23.23 -9.34 -5.49
C ASP A 216 -22.95 -10.85 -5.59
N VAL A 217 -22.53 -11.34 -6.75
CA VAL A 217 -22.21 -12.76 -7.05
C VAL A 217 -20.77 -12.92 -7.50
N SER A 218 -19.85 -12.07 -7.07
CA SER A 218 -18.44 -12.18 -7.44
C SER A 218 -17.65 -13.09 -6.50
N HIS A 219 -16.70 -13.85 -7.04
CA HIS A 219 -15.68 -14.50 -6.20
C HIS A 219 -14.68 -13.44 -5.71
N LYS A 220 -14.44 -13.40 -4.41
CA LYS A 220 -13.48 -12.46 -3.80
C LYS A 220 -12.10 -13.11 -3.74
N VAL A 221 -11.12 -12.47 -4.37
CA VAL A 221 -9.73 -12.96 -4.44
C VAL A 221 -8.84 -11.99 -3.67
N VAL A 222 -7.90 -12.54 -2.90
CA VAL A 222 -7.05 -11.79 -1.97
C VAL A 222 -5.60 -11.66 -2.44
N SER A 223 -5.21 -12.33 -3.53
CA SER A 223 -3.86 -12.24 -4.09
C SER A 223 -3.84 -12.37 -5.61
N GLU A 224 -2.87 -11.76 -6.29
CA GLU A 224 -2.70 -11.89 -7.74
C GLU A 224 -2.35 -13.33 -8.18
N PRO A 225 -1.50 -14.11 -7.49
CA PRO A 225 -1.27 -15.51 -7.83
C PRO A 225 -2.55 -16.34 -7.83
N ASP A 226 -3.39 -16.21 -6.79
CA ASP A 226 -4.67 -16.93 -6.73
C ASP A 226 -5.61 -16.51 -7.85
N LEU A 227 -5.63 -15.20 -8.17
CA LEU A 227 -6.43 -14.67 -9.27
C LEU A 227 -6.06 -15.38 -10.59
N VAL A 228 -4.77 -15.46 -10.89
CA VAL A 228 -4.26 -16.09 -12.12
C VAL A 228 -4.62 -17.58 -12.16
N GLU A 229 -4.47 -18.31 -11.06
CA GLU A 229 -4.82 -19.72 -10.99
C GLU A 229 -6.32 -19.94 -11.23
N LEU A 230 -7.18 -19.15 -10.57
CA LEU A 230 -8.63 -19.26 -10.72
C LEU A 230 -9.08 -18.90 -12.14
N ILE A 231 -8.55 -17.83 -12.73
CA ILE A 231 -8.86 -17.44 -14.12
C ILE A 231 -8.37 -18.54 -15.09
N GLY A 232 -7.14 -19.03 -14.92
CA GLY A 232 -6.58 -20.10 -15.75
C GLY A 232 -7.38 -21.40 -15.68
N ALA A 233 -8.00 -21.69 -14.52
CA ALA A 233 -8.88 -22.84 -14.33
C ALA A 233 -10.33 -22.60 -14.82
N GLY A 234 -10.65 -21.44 -15.39
CA GLY A 234 -11.97 -21.14 -15.96
C GLY A 234 -13.04 -20.70 -14.96
N PHE A 235 -12.66 -20.19 -13.79
CA PHE A 235 -13.62 -19.70 -12.79
C PHE A 235 -14.33 -18.41 -13.22
N GLY A 236 -13.86 -17.74 -14.28
CA GLY A 236 -14.44 -16.54 -14.82
C GLY A 236 -13.39 -15.56 -15.33
N TYR A 237 -13.66 -14.26 -15.19
CA TYR A 237 -12.79 -13.18 -15.64
C TYR A 237 -12.48 -12.17 -14.56
N ALA A 238 -11.42 -11.39 -14.77
CA ALA A 238 -11.11 -10.22 -13.95
C ALA A 238 -10.66 -9.03 -14.82
N ILE A 239 -10.57 -7.86 -14.18
CA ILE A 239 -10.07 -6.64 -14.82
C ILE A 239 -8.91 -6.09 -13.96
N PRO A 240 -7.70 -6.67 -14.06
CA PRO A 240 -6.51 -6.17 -13.40
C PRO A 240 -5.81 -5.06 -14.20
N PRO A 241 -4.86 -4.32 -13.59
CA PRO A 241 -3.93 -3.52 -14.34
C PRO A 241 -3.01 -4.42 -15.17
N ARG A 242 -2.65 -3.97 -16.36
CA ARG A 242 -1.90 -4.76 -17.34
C ARG A 242 -0.60 -5.35 -16.78
N SER A 243 0.20 -4.53 -16.11
CA SER A 243 1.52 -4.95 -15.61
C SER A 243 1.46 -6.06 -14.55
N SER A 244 0.32 -6.24 -13.87
CA SER A 244 0.22 -7.30 -12.85
C SER A 244 0.16 -8.70 -13.45
N ILE A 245 -0.27 -8.80 -14.72
CA ILE A 245 -0.52 -10.06 -15.43
C ILE A 245 0.49 -10.29 -16.57
N ASP A 246 1.20 -9.23 -16.98
CA ASP A 246 2.10 -9.29 -18.12
C ASP A 246 3.14 -10.43 -18.01
N GLY A 247 3.35 -11.12 -19.13
CA GLY A 247 4.21 -12.32 -19.18
C GLY A 247 3.61 -13.61 -18.61
N ASN A 248 2.36 -13.58 -18.12
CA ASN A 248 1.72 -14.79 -17.59
C ASN A 248 1.20 -15.70 -18.73
N THR A 249 1.58 -16.97 -18.67
CA THR A 249 1.25 -17.93 -19.75
C THR A 249 -0.09 -18.65 -19.58
N LYS A 250 -0.76 -18.53 -18.43
CA LYS A 250 -2.04 -19.21 -18.13
C LYS A 250 -3.25 -18.42 -18.57
N VAL A 251 -3.09 -17.12 -18.79
CA VAL A 251 -4.20 -16.22 -19.06
C VAL A 251 -4.00 -15.45 -20.37
N SER A 252 -5.07 -14.91 -20.91
CA SER A 252 -5.10 -14.02 -22.08
C SER A 252 -5.61 -12.64 -21.68
N MET A 253 -4.88 -11.60 -22.08
CA MET A 253 -5.30 -10.20 -21.93
C MET A 253 -6.10 -9.79 -23.18
N LEU A 254 -7.26 -9.21 -22.97
CA LEU A 254 -8.18 -8.81 -24.02
C LEU A 254 -8.57 -7.34 -23.86
N GLN A 255 -8.93 -6.72 -24.97
CA GLN A 255 -9.53 -5.40 -24.95
C GLN A 255 -11.05 -5.54 -24.70
N LEU A 256 -11.57 -4.76 -23.77
CA LEU A 256 -12.99 -4.66 -23.47
C LEU A 256 -13.53 -3.29 -23.93
N ASP A 257 -14.57 -3.28 -24.71
CA ASP A 257 -15.19 -2.04 -25.19
C ASP A 257 -15.67 -1.17 -24.03
N GLY A 258 -15.32 0.12 -24.11
CA GLY A 258 -15.68 1.11 -23.10
C GLY A 258 -14.84 1.06 -21.81
N LEU A 259 -13.90 0.14 -21.67
CA LEU A 259 -12.98 0.11 -20.53
C LEU A 259 -11.83 1.11 -20.76
N ASP A 260 -11.87 2.26 -20.11
CA ASP A 260 -10.78 3.27 -20.13
C ASP A 260 -10.35 3.64 -18.69
N ILE A 261 -10.23 2.63 -17.84
CA ILE A 261 -9.70 2.81 -16.49
C ILE A 261 -8.19 2.74 -16.55
N LYS A 262 -7.54 3.73 -15.91
CA LYS A 262 -6.07 3.86 -15.83
C LYS A 262 -5.63 4.04 -14.41
N ARG A 263 -4.39 3.68 -14.13
CA ARG A 263 -3.72 4.06 -12.89
C ARG A 263 -2.34 4.64 -13.19
N THR A 264 -1.88 5.48 -12.30
CA THR A 264 -0.48 5.93 -12.26
C THR A 264 0.25 5.12 -11.18
N VAL A 265 1.29 4.41 -11.56
CA VAL A 265 2.20 3.77 -10.61
C VAL A 265 3.26 4.78 -10.20
N ALA A 266 3.48 4.92 -8.90
CA ALA A 266 4.39 5.89 -8.34
C ALA A 266 5.20 5.31 -7.17
N VAL A 267 6.30 5.97 -6.84
CA VAL A 267 7.00 5.81 -5.56
C VAL A 267 6.44 6.83 -4.59
N PHE A 268 6.16 6.40 -3.38
CA PHE A 268 5.67 7.24 -2.29
C PHE A 268 6.63 7.18 -1.11
N ALA A 269 6.82 8.31 -0.46
CA ALA A 269 7.57 8.44 0.78
C ALA A 269 6.95 9.48 1.70
N ALA A 270 7.20 9.39 3.00
CA ALA A 270 6.76 10.40 3.96
C ALA A 270 7.62 11.66 3.85
N ALA A 271 6.97 12.81 3.64
CA ALA A 271 7.63 14.11 3.62
C ALA A 271 8.15 14.49 5.01
N GLY A 272 9.34 15.10 5.05
CA GLY A 272 9.98 15.53 6.29
C GLY A 272 10.60 14.41 7.12
N ARG A 273 10.57 13.16 6.65
CA ARG A 273 11.31 12.04 7.25
C ARG A 273 12.65 11.88 6.55
N GLN A 274 13.73 11.72 7.35
CA GLN A 274 15.05 11.44 6.78
C GLN A 274 15.06 10.04 6.17
N ARG A 275 15.37 9.98 4.88
CA ARG A 275 15.48 8.73 4.12
C ARG A 275 16.92 8.21 4.14
N SER A 276 17.07 6.89 4.11
CA SER A 276 18.36 6.23 3.96
C SER A 276 19.00 6.56 2.60
N GLY A 277 20.33 6.42 2.52
CA GLY A 277 21.03 6.56 1.24
C GLY A 277 20.54 5.57 0.18
N ALA A 278 20.21 4.35 0.60
CA ALA A 278 19.65 3.31 -0.26
C ALA A 278 18.25 3.69 -0.79
N ALA A 279 17.36 4.22 0.05
CA ALA A 279 16.05 4.71 -0.39
C ALA A 279 16.15 5.84 -1.43
N ASN A 280 17.00 6.83 -1.15
CA ASN A 280 17.23 7.93 -2.10
C ASN A 280 17.83 7.44 -3.43
N ALA A 281 18.74 6.48 -3.40
CA ALA A 281 19.30 5.88 -4.60
C ALA A 281 18.25 5.11 -5.41
N LEU A 282 17.38 4.33 -4.73
CA LEU A 282 16.28 3.60 -5.38
C LEU A 282 15.30 4.57 -6.04
N ILE A 283 14.88 5.64 -5.35
CA ILE A 283 14.00 6.67 -5.94
C ILE A 283 14.63 7.25 -7.21
N LYS A 284 15.91 7.60 -7.17
CA LYS A 284 16.62 8.13 -8.34
C LYS A 284 16.68 7.14 -9.49
N ALA A 285 16.99 5.87 -9.21
CA ALA A 285 17.04 4.81 -10.21
C ALA A 285 15.66 4.58 -10.86
N LEU A 286 14.60 4.47 -10.08
CA LEU A 286 13.24 4.29 -10.59
C LEU A 286 12.75 5.48 -11.41
N ARG A 287 13.09 6.71 -11.01
CA ARG A 287 12.75 7.93 -11.78
C ARG A 287 13.51 8.08 -13.08
N ALA A 288 14.72 7.57 -13.16
CA ALA A 288 15.57 7.60 -14.35
C ALA A 288 15.31 6.45 -15.32
N ALA A 289 14.54 5.45 -14.90
CA ALA A 289 14.24 4.28 -15.71
C ALA A 289 13.31 4.62 -16.89
N ASP A 290 13.47 3.87 -17.97
CA ASP A 290 12.54 3.93 -19.11
C ASP A 290 11.37 2.98 -18.87
N TRP A 291 10.19 3.56 -18.71
CA TRP A 291 8.94 2.85 -18.48
C TRP A 291 8.06 2.75 -19.72
N SER A 292 8.53 3.21 -20.88
CA SER A 292 7.72 3.29 -22.12
C SER A 292 7.08 1.95 -22.53
N ALA A 293 7.72 0.82 -22.22
CA ALA A 293 7.18 -0.52 -22.49
C ALA A 293 5.92 -0.85 -21.66
N LEU A 294 5.71 -0.16 -20.53
CA LEU A 294 4.56 -0.34 -19.63
C LEU A 294 3.48 0.71 -19.86
N GLU A 295 3.80 1.83 -20.49
CA GLU A 295 2.85 2.89 -20.81
C GLU A 295 1.94 2.46 -21.98
N THR A 296 0.62 2.54 -21.77
CA THR A 296 -0.37 2.15 -22.80
C THR A 296 -1.60 3.07 -22.78
#